data_3df299547024705e787cf03eb1c3a7d1
#
_entry.id   3df299547024705e787cf03eb1c3a7d1
#
_cell.length_a   1.000
_cell.length_b   1.000
_cell.length_c   1.000
_cell.angle_alpha   90.00
_cell.angle_beta   90.00
_cell.angle_gamma   90.00
#
_symmetry.space_group_name_H-M   'P 1'
#
loop_
_entity.id
_entity.type
_entity.pdbx_description
1 polymer ?
#
loop_
_entity_poly.entity_id
_entity_poly.type
_entity_poly.pdbx_seq_one_letter_code
_entity_poly.pdbx_strand_id
1 'polypeptide(L)'
;MKHNDKKHLTAENGRPIADNQNTQTAGMRGPVTLQDPWFTEKLAHFDREVIPERRMHAKGSGAYGTFTVTHDITEYTRASIFSAVGKKTDCFVRFSTVAGERGAADAERDIRGFAMKFYTDTGNWDLVGNNTPVFFLRDPLKFPDLNHAIKRDPRTGMRSANSNWDFWTLLPEALHQVTITMSPRGIPASFRHMHGFGSHTYSFINADNRRTWVKFHLRTLQGIKNLSDAEAEAVIAKDRESHQRDLFEAIERGDYPRWLMQVQLMSEEEAHTYHINPFDLTKVWYHGDFPLHDVGILELNRNPENFFAETEQAAFNPMNIIDGIGFSPDKMLQGRLFSYGDAQRYRLGVNHHLIPINRPRCPYHSYHRDGQMRTDDNAGRTISYEPNSYGEWQDQPHLKEPPLAISGEVYNYDERELDSDYYTQPGMLWRLMSAEDQKATCENTARAMGDAEPFIKYRHIRNCYRADPSYGEGVAKALGLSLAEALIAEDPAHPAWDWR
;
A
#
# COMPACT_ATOMS: atom_id res chain seq x y z
N MET A 1 23.45 6.73 -32.58
CA MET A 1 23.38 7.78 -31.55
C MET A 1 23.32 9.12 -32.23
N LYS A 2 22.23 9.87 -32.13
CA LYS A 2 22.15 11.25 -32.60
C LYS A 2 23.11 12.08 -31.74
N HIS A 3 24.04 12.83 -32.33
CA HIS A 3 24.81 13.85 -31.65
C HIS A 3 23.79 14.84 -31.03
N ASN A 4 23.50 14.66 -29.75
CA ASN A 4 22.81 15.71 -28.99
C ASN A 4 23.84 16.86 -28.83
N ASP A 5 23.49 18.06 -29.24
CA ASP A 5 24.27 19.24 -28.92
C ASP A 5 24.49 19.29 -27.41
N LYS A 6 25.77 19.27 -27.00
CA LYS A 6 26.13 19.30 -25.57
C LYS A 6 25.59 20.61 -24.96
N LYS A 7 24.78 20.49 -23.93
CA LYS A 7 24.31 21.66 -23.19
C LYS A 7 25.46 22.26 -22.39
N HIS A 8 25.58 23.58 -22.40
CA HIS A 8 26.52 24.29 -21.56
C HIS A 8 26.08 24.20 -20.08
N LEU A 9 27.02 23.83 -19.23
CA LEU A 9 26.77 23.70 -17.79
C LEU A 9 26.70 25.08 -17.15
N THR A 10 25.72 25.28 -16.29
CA THR A 10 25.55 26.50 -15.47
C THR A 10 25.31 26.13 -14.00
N ALA A 11 25.67 27.07 -13.11
CA ALA A 11 25.21 27.05 -11.71
C ALA A 11 23.70 27.33 -11.60
N GLU A 12 23.11 27.16 -10.42
CA GLU A 12 21.67 27.39 -10.15
C GLU A 12 21.23 28.82 -10.47
N ASN A 13 22.12 29.82 -10.30
CA ASN A 13 21.87 31.20 -10.67
C ASN A 13 22.07 31.53 -12.16
N GLY A 14 22.33 30.52 -13.00
CA GLY A 14 22.57 30.68 -14.45
C GLY A 14 24.00 31.04 -14.84
N ARG A 15 24.95 31.20 -13.92
CA ARG A 15 26.36 31.50 -14.23
C ARG A 15 26.97 30.34 -14.99
N PRO A 16 27.64 30.56 -16.14
CA PRO A 16 28.39 29.53 -16.86
C PRO A 16 29.51 28.93 -16.01
N ILE A 17 29.67 27.62 -16.08
CA ILE A 17 30.74 26.88 -15.40
C ILE A 17 31.90 26.69 -16.31
N ALA A 18 33.05 27.27 -15.92
CA ALA A 18 34.28 27.22 -16.71
C ALA A 18 35.03 25.88 -16.57
N ASP A 19 35.04 25.32 -15.37
CA ASP A 19 35.68 24.04 -15.05
C ASP A 19 34.80 23.23 -14.08
N ASN A 20 34.43 22.01 -14.46
CA ASN A 20 33.73 21.04 -13.62
C ASN A 20 34.59 19.82 -13.28
N GLN A 21 35.87 19.88 -13.58
CA GLN A 21 36.82 18.78 -13.32
C GLN A 21 37.71 19.07 -12.13
N ASN A 22 37.98 20.35 -11.84
CA ASN A 22 38.92 20.76 -10.80
C ASN A 22 38.33 21.88 -9.95
N THR A 23 38.51 21.77 -8.63
CA THR A 23 38.21 22.86 -7.68
C THR A 23 39.30 23.93 -7.69
N GLN A 24 38.94 25.15 -7.25
CA GLN A 24 39.94 26.21 -7.05
C GLN A 24 40.77 25.94 -5.79
N THR A 25 42.11 25.97 -5.95
CA THR A 25 43.03 25.74 -4.83
C THR A 25 44.08 26.86 -4.79
N ALA A 26 44.70 27.04 -3.62
CA ALA A 26 45.82 27.94 -3.40
C ALA A 26 47.12 27.24 -3.87
N GLY A 27 47.40 27.32 -5.18
CA GLY A 27 48.48 26.57 -5.81
C GLY A 27 48.11 25.11 -6.10
N MET A 28 48.93 24.41 -6.87
CA MET A 28 48.62 23.07 -7.41
C MET A 28 48.41 21.99 -6.33
N ARG A 29 49.00 22.15 -5.15
CA ARG A 29 48.87 21.22 -4.00
C ARG A 29 48.28 21.87 -2.76
N GLY A 30 47.76 23.10 -2.91
CA GLY A 30 47.21 23.87 -1.80
C GLY A 30 45.77 23.48 -1.44
N PRO A 31 45.25 24.04 -0.38
CA PRO A 31 43.87 23.83 0.03
C PRO A 31 42.90 24.47 -0.95
N VAL A 32 41.65 23.93 -0.95
CA VAL A 32 40.53 24.56 -1.69
C VAL A 32 40.19 25.92 -1.08
N THR A 33 39.57 26.79 -1.88
CA THR A 33 39.17 28.13 -1.46
C THR A 33 37.65 28.23 -1.44
N LEU A 34 37.09 29.01 -0.50
CA LEU A 34 35.64 29.26 -0.41
C LEU A 34 35.11 30.11 -1.56
N GLN A 35 35.98 30.80 -2.29
CA GLN A 35 35.60 31.59 -3.47
C GLN A 35 35.32 30.77 -4.73
N ASP A 36 35.19 29.45 -4.61
CA ASP A 36 34.69 28.56 -5.66
C ASP A 36 33.20 28.29 -5.47
N PRO A 37 32.32 29.12 -6.05
CA PRO A 37 30.86 28.99 -5.80
C PRO A 37 30.29 27.73 -6.42
N TRP A 38 30.84 27.18 -7.49
CA TRP A 38 30.39 25.91 -8.08
C TRP A 38 30.67 24.72 -7.15
N PHE A 39 31.85 24.68 -6.55
CA PHE A 39 32.21 23.66 -5.57
C PHE A 39 31.29 23.68 -4.36
N THR A 40 31.06 24.85 -3.77
CA THR A 40 30.18 24.99 -2.58
C THR A 40 28.73 24.66 -2.90
N GLU A 41 28.20 25.12 -4.02
CA GLU A 41 26.84 24.83 -4.48
C GLU A 41 26.65 23.33 -4.73
N LYS A 42 27.57 22.70 -5.46
CA LYS A 42 27.50 21.27 -5.80
C LYS A 42 27.51 20.38 -4.56
N LEU A 43 28.34 20.67 -3.55
CA LEU A 43 28.35 19.93 -2.30
C LEU A 43 27.09 20.18 -1.49
N ALA A 44 26.67 21.44 -1.34
CA ALA A 44 25.47 21.78 -0.57
C ALA A 44 24.20 21.15 -1.15
N HIS A 45 24.09 21.08 -2.48
CA HIS A 45 22.98 20.42 -3.15
C HIS A 45 23.02 18.91 -2.92
N PHE A 46 24.19 18.29 -3.15
CA PHE A 46 24.38 16.85 -2.95
C PHE A 46 24.00 16.37 -1.55
N ASP A 47 24.37 17.10 -0.50
CA ASP A 47 24.03 16.76 0.88
C ASP A 47 22.51 16.69 1.13
N ARG A 48 21.71 17.28 0.27
CA ARG A 48 20.24 17.41 0.39
C ARG A 48 19.45 16.75 -0.74
N GLU A 49 20.08 15.97 -1.60
CA GLU A 49 19.44 15.20 -2.69
C GLU A 49 18.61 14.00 -2.17
N VAL A 50 18.19 14.03 -0.93
CA VAL A 50 17.42 12.99 -0.25
C VAL A 50 16.16 13.56 0.38
N ILE A 51 15.10 12.74 0.39
CA ILE A 51 13.89 12.98 1.16
C ILE A 51 13.68 11.80 2.12
N PRO A 52 12.94 11.97 3.22
CA PRO A 52 12.61 10.85 4.09
C PRO A 52 11.99 9.70 3.30
N GLU A 53 12.43 8.46 3.56
CA GLU A 53 11.76 7.30 2.98
C GLU A 53 10.33 7.17 3.54
N ARG A 54 9.45 6.46 2.84
CA ARG A 54 8.13 6.13 3.34
C ARG A 54 8.26 5.28 4.59
N ARG A 55 7.44 5.54 5.59
CA ARG A 55 7.46 4.79 6.87
C ARG A 55 7.24 3.30 6.66
N MET A 56 6.34 2.95 5.73
CA MET A 56 6.13 1.63 5.16
C MET A 56 6.22 1.77 3.64
N HIS A 57 6.45 0.67 2.94
CA HIS A 57 6.53 0.67 1.48
C HIS A 57 7.70 1.48 0.89
N ALA A 58 8.81 1.58 1.62
CA ALA A 58 9.97 2.37 1.18
C ALA A 58 10.59 1.84 -0.11
N LYS A 59 10.83 0.51 -0.19
CA LYS A 59 11.29 -0.15 -1.42
C LYS A 59 10.13 -0.35 -2.39
N GLY A 60 10.25 0.18 -3.59
CA GLY A 60 9.24 -0.01 -4.62
C GLY A 60 9.55 0.67 -5.94
N SER A 61 8.76 0.36 -6.94
CA SER A 61 8.87 0.87 -8.31
C SER A 61 7.50 1.17 -8.89
N GLY A 62 7.46 1.97 -9.95
CA GLY A 62 6.19 2.38 -10.55
C GLY A 62 6.21 2.34 -12.06
N ALA A 63 5.01 2.36 -12.64
CA ALA A 63 4.79 2.47 -14.07
C ALA A 63 3.49 3.23 -14.35
N TYR A 64 3.44 3.88 -15.50
CA TYR A 64 2.22 4.47 -16.04
C TYR A 64 1.42 3.43 -16.80
N GLY A 65 0.12 3.68 -16.87
CA GLY A 65 -0.78 2.83 -17.61
C GLY A 65 -2.10 3.50 -17.93
N THR A 66 -3.01 2.67 -18.39
CA THR A 66 -4.37 3.07 -18.74
C THR A 66 -5.35 2.07 -18.14
N PHE A 67 -6.39 2.58 -17.51
CA PHE A 67 -7.56 1.80 -17.13
C PHE A 67 -8.64 1.98 -18.19
N THR A 68 -9.19 0.88 -18.68
CA THR A 68 -10.25 0.87 -19.70
C THR A 68 -11.47 0.16 -19.14
N VAL A 69 -12.62 0.82 -19.08
CA VAL A 69 -13.90 0.23 -18.66
C VAL A 69 -14.36 -0.79 -19.72
N THR A 70 -14.71 -1.99 -19.28
CA THR A 70 -15.21 -3.07 -20.16
C THR A 70 -16.66 -3.46 -19.87
N HIS A 71 -17.16 -3.16 -18.68
CA HIS A 71 -18.54 -3.47 -18.26
C HIS A 71 -19.19 -2.24 -17.64
N ASP A 72 -20.47 -2.09 -17.86
CA ASP A 72 -21.24 -0.98 -17.31
C ASP A 72 -21.58 -1.25 -15.83
N ILE A 73 -21.19 -0.31 -14.97
CA ILE A 73 -21.51 -0.29 -13.53
C ILE A 73 -22.14 1.04 -13.10
N THR A 74 -22.68 1.81 -14.06
CA THR A 74 -23.30 3.12 -13.78
C THR A 74 -24.54 3.03 -12.91
N GLU A 75 -25.17 1.88 -12.81
CA GLU A 75 -26.23 1.59 -11.82
C GLU A 75 -25.75 1.82 -10.38
N TYR A 76 -24.50 1.51 -10.08
CA TYR A 76 -23.94 1.57 -8.71
C TYR A 76 -23.17 2.84 -8.42
N THR A 77 -22.60 3.49 -9.43
CA THR A 77 -21.75 4.68 -9.21
C THR A 77 -21.85 5.69 -10.33
N ARG A 78 -21.89 6.96 -9.96
CA ARG A 78 -21.79 8.10 -10.89
C ARG A 78 -20.35 8.56 -11.12
N ALA A 79 -19.36 7.81 -10.61
CA ALA A 79 -17.95 8.18 -10.72
C ALA A 79 -17.52 8.28 -12.19
N SER A 80 -16.91 9.41 -12.54
CA SER A 80 -16.55 9.75 -13.92
C SER A 80 -15.68 8.70 -14.60
N ILE A 81 -14.82 8.03 -13.85
CA ILE A 81 -13.94 6.97 -14.38
C ILE A 81 -14.73 5.78 -14.96
N PHE A 82 -15.93 5.49 -14.44
CA PHE A 82 -16.79 4.37 -14.82
C PHE A 82 -17.98 4.78 -15.71
N SER A 83 -18.02 6.00 -16.22
CA SER A 83 -19.19 6.60 -16.87
C SER A 83 -19.61 5.96 -18.19
N ALA A 84 -18.77 5.19 -18.86
CA ALA A 84 -19.10 4.50 -20.10
C ALA A 84 -18.14 3.36 -20.41
N VAL A 85 -18.65 2.28 -21.00
CA VAL A 85 -17.82 1.21 -21.57
C VAL A 85 -16.92 1.77 -22.65
N GLY A 86 -15.65 1.38 -22.64
CA GLY A 86 -14.61 1.87 -23.55
C GLY A 86 -13.91 3.15 -23.05
N LYS A 87 -14.39 3.79 -21.98
CA LYS A 87 -13.71 4.95 -21.40
C LYS A 87 -12.32 4.55 -20.89
N LYS A 88 -11.34 5.39 -21.25
CA LYS A 88 -9.94 5.23 -20.84
C LYS A 88 -9.54 6.33 -19.86
N THR A 89 -8.85 5.94 -18.80
CA THR A 89 -8.32 6.86 -17.78
C THR A 89 -6.85 6.54 -17.57
N ASP A 90 -5.99 7.54 -17.69
CA ASP A 90 -4.57 7.41 -17.39
C ASP A 90 -4.35 7.13 -15.91
N CYS A 91 -3.35 6.34 -15.60
CA CYS A 91 -2.99 6.03 -14.22
C CYS A 91 -1.48 5.92 -14.02
N PHE A 92 -1.07 6.01 -12.76
CA PHE A 92 0.24 5.63 -12.29
C PHE A 92 0.09 4.60 -11.17
N VAL A 93 0.81 3.49 -11.30
CA VAL A 93 0.78 2.41 -10.31
C VAL A 93 2.15 2.27 -9.66
N ARG A 94 2.18 2.15 -8.33
CA ARG A 94 3.40 1.85 -7.58
C ARG A 94 3.26 0.54 -6.83
N PHE A 95 4.18 -0.37 -7.10
CA PHE A 95 4.39 -1.60 -6.34
C PHE A 95 5.49 -1.43 -5.30
N SER A 96 5.42 -2.18 -4.19
CA SER A 96 6.40 -2.08 -3.11
C SER A 96 6.37 -3.31 -2.21
N THR A 97 7.45 -3.57 -1.48
CA THR A 97 7.37 -4.36 -0.25
C THR A 97 6.75 -3.52 0.87
N VAL A 98 6.38 -4.10 2.01
CA VAL A 98 5.76 -3.38 3.12
C VAL A 98 6.78 -3.05 4.21
N ALA A 99 7.46 -4.06 4.76
CA ALA A 99 8.40 -3.89 5.87
C ALA A 99 9.81 -3.45 5.42
N GLY A 100 10.18 -3.70 4.16
CA GLY A 100 11.50 -3.39 3.63
C GLY A 100 11.81 -1.89 3.64
N GLU A 101 13.04 -1.53 4.06
CA GLU A 101 13.60 -0.20 3.90
C GLU A 101 13.97 0.04 2.41
N ARG A 102 14.40 1.26 2.07
CA ARG A 102 14.71 1.65 0.69
C ARG A 102 15.71 0.73 -0.01
N GLY A 103 16.70 0.19 0.70
CA GLY A 103 17.71 -0.74 0.19
C GLY A 103 17.35 -2.23 0.28
N ALA A 104 16.14 -2.59 0.70
CA ALA A 104 15.69 -3.98 0.78
C ALA A 104 15.59 -4.63 -0.60
N ALA A 105 15.55 -5.96 -0.65
CA ALA A 105 15.35 -6.68 -1.89
C ALA A 105 13.86 -6.84 -2.25
N ASP A 106 13.56 -6.88 -3.54
CA ASP A 106 12.19 -7.03 -4.02
C ASP A 106 11.60 -8.41 -3.72
N ALA A 107 12.42 -9.45 -3.73
CA ALA A 107 11.98 -10.85 -3.56
C ALA A 107 11.96 -11.31 -2.08
N GLU A 108 11.95 -10.39 -1.12
CA GLU A 108 11.75 -10.75 0.30
C GLU A 108 10.32 -11.26 0.54
N ARG A 109 10.15 -12.17 1.53
CA ARG A 109 8.82 -12.59 2.00
C ARG A 109 8.15 -11.44 2.73
N ASP A 110 7.10 -10.89 2.11
CA ASP A 110 6.39 -9.73 2.61
C ASP A 110 5.06 -9.56 1.83
N ILE A 111 4.14 -8.77 2.34
CA ILE A 111 3.03 -8.22 1.56
C ILE A 111 3.60 -7.29 0.48
N ARG A 112 2.92 -7.19 -0.65
CA ARG A 112 3.24 -6.20 -1.68
C ARG A 112 2.19 -5.10 -1.69
N GLY A 113 2.65 -3.85 -1.64
CA GLY A 113 1.81 -2.70 -1.94
C GLY A 113 1.41 -2.70 -3.41
N PHE A 114 0.18 -2.30 -3.67
CA PHE A 114 -0.40 -2.11 -5.00
C PHE A 114 -1.19 -0.80 -4.97
N ALA A 115 -0.50 0.31 -5.15
CA ALA A 115 -1.08 1.65 -5.06
C ALA A 115 -1.32 2.22 -6.45
N MET A 116 -2.54 2.61 -6.75
CA MET A 116 -2.98 3.14 -8.04
C MET A 116 -3.45 4.57 -7.87
N LYS A 117 -2.99 5.45 -8.73
CA LYS A 117 -3.47 6.83 -8.88
C LYS A 117 -4.10 6.96 -10.26
N PHE A 118 -5.40 7.22 -10.32
CA PHE A 118 -6.13 7.48 -11.55
C PHE A 118 -6.31 8.98 -11.73
N TYR A 119 -5.93 9.50 -12.90
CA TYR A 119 -6.08 10.90 -13.28
C TYR A 119 -7.40 11.08 -14.01
N THR A 120 -8.48 11.26 -13.25
CA THR A 120 -9.83 11.35 -13.82
C THR A 120 -10.19 12.75 -14.26
N ASP A 121 -11.33 12.89 -14.95
CA ASP A 121 -11.85 14.20 -15.39
C ASP A 121 -12.31 15.10 -14.23
N THR A 122 -12.51 14.51 -13.03
CA THR A 122 -13.07 15.19 -11.86
C THR A 122 -12.17 15.15 -10.63
N GLY A 123 -10.90 14.79 -10.80
CA GLY A 123 -9.92 14.71 -9.71
C GLY A 123 -9.02 13.50 -9.82
N ASN A 124 -8.07 13.39 -8.91
CA ASN A 124 -7.31 12.17 -8.74
C ASN A 124 -8.04 11.21 -7.80
N TRP A 125 -8.16 9.97 -8.21
CA TRP A 125 -8.59 8.89 -7.33
C TRP A 125 -7.42 7.97 -7.01
N ASP A 126 -7.13 7.78 -5.71
CA ASP A 126 -6.08 6.89 -5.24
C ASP A 126 -6.69 5.63 -4.60
N LEU A 127 -6.55 4.48 -5.25
CA LEU A 127 -6.86 3.18 -4.66
C LEU A 127 -5.56 2.56 -4.13
N VAL A 128 -5.36 2.68 -2.81
CA VAL A 128 -4.09 2.31 -2.16
C VAL A 128 -4.22 0.93 -1.51
N GLY A 129 -3.99 -0.10 -2.29
CA GLY A 129 -4.19 -1.50 -1.93
C GLY A 129 -2.91 -2.30 -1.73
N ASN A 130 -3.09 -3.60 -1.58
CA ASN A 130 -2.04 -4.61 -1.42
C ASN A 130 -2.32 -5.82 -2.33
N ASN A 131 -1.38 -6.77 -2.36
CA ASN A 131 -1.57 -8.07 -3.03
C ASN A 131 -2.34 -9.09 -2.17
N THR A 132 -2.91 -8.66 -1.06
CA THR A 132 -3.71 -9.48 -0.14
C THR A 132 -5.07 -8.84 0.11
N PRO A 133 -6.15 -9.63 0.22
CA PRO A 133 -7.50 -9.10 0.43
C PRO A 133 -7.76 -8.63 1.86
N VAL A 134 -6.90 -9.01 2.80
CA VAL A 134 -7.00 -8.71 4.23
C VAL A 134 -5.71 -8.07 4.74
N PHE A 135 -5.72 -7.66 6.01
CA PHE A 135 -4.56 -7.11 6.71
C PHE A 135 -4.45 -7.71 8.12
N PHE A 136 -3.34 -7.44 8.82
CA PHE A 136 -3.07 -7.97 10.18
C PHE A 136 -3.99 -7.39 11.26
N LEU A 137 -4.56 -6.23 11.04
CA LEU A 137 -5.23 -5.41 12.05
C LEU A 137 -6.59 -4.92 11.55
N ARG A 138 -7.52 -4.78 12.47
CA ARG A 138 -8.81 -4.11 12.26
C ARG A 138 -8.92 -2.77 13.01
N ASP A 139 -8.02 -2.49 13.96
CA ASP A 139 -7.95 -1.23 14.71
C ASP A 139 -6.68 -0.44 14.34
N PRO A 140 -6.80 0.80 13.82
CA PRO A 140 -5.67 1.61 13.42
C PRO A 140 -4.76 2.05 14.57
N LEU A 141 -5.24 2.03 15.83
CA LEU A 141 -4.43 2.35 17.00
C LEU A 141 -3.22 1.41 17.14
N LYS A 142 -3.36 0.15 16.66
CA LYS A 142 -2.29 -0.87 16.73
C LYS A 142 -1.31 -0.81 15.55
N PHE A 143 -1.55 0.04 14.55
CA PHE A 143 -0.68 0.11 13.38
C PHE A 143 0.74 0.59 13.68
N PRO A 144 0.96 1.62 14.52
CA PRO A 144 2.32 1.99 14.93
C PRO A 144 3.07 0.85 15.65
N ASP A 145 2.36 0.10 16.51
CA ASP A 145 2.95 -1.03 17.23
C ASP A 145 3.31 -2.19 16.30
N LEU A 146 2.45 -2.51 15.33
CA LEU A 146 2.78 -3.46 14.24
C LEU A 146 4.08 -3.02 13.55
N ASN A 147 4.18 -1.74 13.20
CA ASN A 147 5.36 -1.21 12.51
C ASN A 147 6.63 -1.37 13.36
N HIS A 148 6.56 -1.05 14.66
CA HIS A 148 7.68 -1.23 15.58
C HIS A 148 8.08 -2.70 15.72
N ALA A 149 7.11 -3.61 15.82
CA ALA A 149 7.37 -5.04 15.97
C ALA A 149 8.06 -5.67 14.76
N ILE A 150 7.65 -5.30 13.53
CA ILE A 150 8.17 -5.92 12.29
C ILE A 150 9.43 -5.23 11.72
N LYS A 151 9.74 -4.01 12.14
CA LYS A 151 10.90 -3.26 11.59
C LYS A 151 12.19 -3.61 12.34
N ARG A 152 12.54 -2.84 13.36
CA ARG A 152 13.84 -2.91 14.01
C ARG A 152 13.73 -2.90 15.52
N ASP A 153 14.45 -3.77 16.18
CA ASP A 153 14.61 -3.73 17.62
C ASP A 153 15.32 -2.44 18.06
N PRO A 154 14.80 -1.72 19.05
CA PRO A 154 15.32 -0.40 19.42
C PRO A 154 16.73 -0.43 20.03
N ARG A 155 17.17 -1.56 20.57
CA ARG A 155 18.50 -1.70 21.18
C ARG A 155 19.56 -2.08 20.16
N THR A 156 19.21 -3.00 19.26
CA THR A 156 20.17 -3.62 18.35
C THR A 156 20.14 -3.05 16.94
N GLY A 157 19.03 -2.42 16.53
CA GLY A 157 18.78 -2.02 15.15
C GLY A 157 18.58 -3.19 14.19
N MET A 158 18.47 -4.43 14.68
CA MET A 158 18.25 -5.62 13.89
C MET A 158 16.77 -6.00 13.84
N ARG A 159 16.36 -6.75 12.83
CA ARG A 159 15.06 -7.41 12.82
C ARG A 159 15.03 -8.49 13.91
N SER A 160 13.89 -8.66 14.56
CA SER A 160 13.70 -9.60 15.66
C SER A 160 12.52 -10.51 15.37
N ALA A 161 12.78 -11.82 15.27
CA ALA A 161 11.72 -12.82 15.17
C ALA A 161 10.84 -12.81 16.44
N ASN A 162 11.41 -12.61 17.61
CA ASN A 162 10.67 -12.47 18.86
C ASN A 162 9.64 -11.35 18.77
N SER A 163 10.07 -10.12 18.46
CA SER A 163 9.16 -8.96 18.42
C SER A 163 8.04 -9.15 17.40
N ASN A 164 8.40 -9.63 16.19
CA ASN A 164 7.46 -9.81 15.11
C ASN A 164 6.41 -10.89 15.44
N TRP A 165 6.86 -12.08 15.85
CA TRP A 165 5.97 -13.20 16.10
C TRP A 165 5.21 -13.07 17.43
N ASP A 166 5.79 -12.44 18.45
CA ASP A 166 5.08 -12.12 19.69
C ASP A 166 3.87 -11.24 19.40
N PHE A 167 4.08 -10.13 18.66
CA PHE A 167 2.99 -9.23 18.27
C PHE A 167 1.90 -9.95 17.44
N TRP A 168 2.28 -10.69 16.40
CA TRP A 168 1.31 -11.36 15.55
C TRP A 168 0.52 -12.44 16.28
N THR A 169 1.15 -13.18 17.17
CA THR A 169 0.50 -14.29 17.87
C THR A 169 -0.39 -13.85 19.02
N LEU A 170 -0.13 -12.66 19.60
CA LEU A 170 -1.00 -12.02 20.58
C LEU A 170 -2.25 -11.38 19.97
N LEU A 171 -2.29 -11.21 18.65
CA LEU A 171 -3.41 -10.70 17.89
C LEU A 171 -3.95 -11.80 16.97
N PRO A 172 -4.88 -12.65 17.43
CA PRO A 172 -5.40 -13.77 16.62
C PRO A 172 -6.09 -13.30 15.34
N GLU A 173 -6.60 -12.08 15.27
CA GLU A 173 -7.10 -11.44 14.06
C GLU A 173 -6.05 -11.36 12.94
N ALA A 174 -4.76 -11.37 13.28
CA ALA A 174 -3.66 -11.35 12.31
C ALA A 174 -3.48 -12.70 11.58
N LEU A 175 -4.01 -13.80 12.11
CA LEU A 175 -3.74 -15.14 11.61
C LEU A 175 -4.07 -15.30 10.13
N HIS A 176 -5.18 -14.72 9.66
CA HIS A 176 -5.57 -14.79 8.24
C HIS A 176 -4.49 -14.20 7.34
N GLN A 177 -4.04 -12.99 7.64
CA GLN A 177 -2.97 -12.34 6.89
C GLN A 177 -1.63 -13.08 7.04
N VAL A 178 -1.29 -13.55 8.23
CA VAL A 178 -0.07 -14.33 8.48
C VAL A 178 -0.07 -15.60 7.64
N THR A 179 -1.20 -16.31 7.58
CA THR A 179 -1.35 -17.52 6.75
C THR A 179 -1.06 -17.22 5.28
N ILE A 180 -1.61 -16.13 4.73
CA ILE A 180 -1.32 -15.72 3.34
C ILE A 180 0.17 -15.37 3.17
N THR A 181 0.75 -14.63 4.10
CA THR A 181 2.16 -14.19 4.02
C THR A 181 3.13 -15.37 4.12
N MET A 182 2.81 -16.40 4.90
CA MET A 182 3.64 -17.60 5.03
C MET A 182 3.39 -18.61 3.91
N SER A 183 2.27 -18.54 3.21
CA SER A 183 2.00 -19.35 2.02
C SER A 183 2.99 -19.03 0.87
N PRO A 184 3.03 -19.82 -0.21
CA PRO A 184 3.80 -19.48 -1.40
C PRO A 184 3.53 -18.08 -1.95
N ARG A 185 2.33 -17.52 -1.75
CA ARG A 185 1.97 -16.16 -2.17
C ARG A 185 2.73 -15.03 -1.46
N GLY A 186 3.43 -15.32 -0.37
CA GLY A 186 4.27 -14.34 0.33
C GLY A 186 5.49 -13.88 -0.47
N ILE A 187 5.89 -14.62 -1.52
CA ILE A 187 6.96 -14.22 -2.43
C ILE A 187 6.47 -14.37 -3.88
N PRO A 188 5.77 -13.39 -4.44
CA PRO A 188 5.43 -13.42 -5.88
C PRO A 188 6.71 -13.41 -6.71
N ALA A 189 6.71 -14.10 -7.84
CA ALA A 189 7.87 -14.17 -8.74
C ALA A 189 8.20 -12.81 -9.38
N SER A 190 7.20 -11.95 -9.52
CA SER A 190 7.35 -10.54 -9.91
C SER A 190 6.08 -9.77 -9.58
N PHE A 191 6.09 -8.44 -9.71
CA PHE A 191 4.88 -7.62 -9.55
C PHE A 191 3.77 -7.95 -10.55
N ARG A 192 4.12 -8.48 -11.72
CA ARG A 192 3.14 -8.87 -12.74
C ARG A 192 2.36 -10.14 -12.40
N HIS A 193 2.90 -10.99 -11.55
CA HIS A 193 2.37 -12.31 -11.22
C HIS A 193 1.64 -12.38 -9.88
N MET A 194 1.09 -11.27 -9.42
CA MET A 194 0.29 -11.19 -8.21
C MET A 194 -1.04 -10.49 -8.46
N HIS A 195 -2.07 -10.85 -7.70
CA HIS A 195 -3.31 -10.07 -7.63
C HIS A 195 -3.11 -8.78 -6.85
N GLY A 196 -4.03 -7.82 -7.01
CA GLY A 196 -4.14 -6.63 -6.18
C GLY A 196 -5.54 -6.56 -5.56
N PHE A 197 -5.65 -5.87 -4.43
CA PHE A 197 -6.91 -5.67 -3.72
C PHE A 197 -6.94 -4.26 -3.15
N GLY A 198 -8.12 -3.63 -3.19
CA GLY A 198 -8.36 -2.40 -2.44
C GLY A 198 -8.35 -2.64 -0.93
N SER A 199 -8.52 -3.89 -0.53
CA SER A 199 -8.57 -4.46 0.82
C SER A 199 -9.75 -3.92 1.66
N HIS A 200 -9.89 -2.61 1.79
CA HIS A 200 -10.97 -1.95 2.52
C HIS A 200 -12.32 -2.07 1.81
N THR A 201 -13.37 -1.89 2.60
CA THR A 201 -14.68 -1.55 2.07
C THR A 201 -14.73 -0.05 1.81
N TYR A 202 -15.12 0.33 0.58
CA TYR A 202 -15.46 1.68 0.16
C TYR A 202 -16.96 1.76 -0.12
N SER A 203 -17.45 2.90 -0.58
CA SER A 203 -18.80 3.02 -1.09
C SER A 203 -18.82 3.54 -2.52
N PHE A 204 -19.76 3.02 -3.31
CA PHE A 204 -20.25 3.63 -4.53
C PHE A 204 -21.48 4.47 -4.24
N ILE A 205 -21.62 5.58 -4.96
CA ILE A 205 -22.77 6.46 -4.88
C ILE A 205 -23.26 6.68 -6.31
N ASN A 206 -24.50 6.28 -6.59
CA ASN A 206 -25.06 6.35 -7.92
C ASN A 206 -25.73 7.70 -8.23
N ALA A 207 -26.31 7.82 -9.43
CA ALA A 207 -27.00 9.03 -9.89
C ALA A 207 -28.23 9.41 -9.02
N ASP A 208 -28.89 8.43 -8.40
CA ASP A 208 -30.00 8.61 -7.48
C ASP A 208 -29.56 8.93 -6.05
N ASN A 209 -28.26 9.17 -5.85
CA ASN A 209 -27.62 9.39 -4.54
C ASN A 209 -27.85 8.23 -3.54
N ARG A 210 -27.86 6.99 -4.04
CA ARG A 210 -27.92 5.76 -3.24
C ARG A 210 -26.52 5.19 -3.05
N ARG A 211 -26.24 4.71 -1.84
CA ARG A 211 -24.97 4.08 -1.47
C ARG A 211 -25.02 2.56 -1.66
N THR A 212 -23.92 2.02 -2.16
CA THR A 212 -23.62 0.57 -2.21
C THR A 212 -22.20 0.37 -1.71
N TRP A 213 -22.00 -0.56 -0.78
CA TRP A 213 -20.65 -0.91 -0.32
C TRP A 213 -19.92 -1.70 -1.38
N VAL A 214 -18.61 -1.45 -1.50
CA VAL A 214 -17.80 -2.05 -2.55
C VAL A 214 -16.42 -2.47 -2.05
N LYS A 215 -15.95 -3.65 -2.51
CA LYS A 215 -14.55 -4.09 -2.41
C LYS A 215 -13.98 -4.25 -3.81
N PHE A 216 -12.74 -3.75 -4.01
CA PHE A 216 -12.04 -3.79 -5.30
C PHE A 216 -11.05 -4.94 -5.36
N HIS A 217 -11.04 -5.65 -6.47
CA HIS A 217 -10.13 -6.75 -6.80
C HIS A 217 -9.44 -6.49 -8.13
N LEU A 218 -8.15 -6.79 -8.23
CA LEU A 218 -7.37 -6.72 -9.46
C LEU A 218 -6.75 -8.10 -9.71
N ARG A 219 -7.31 -8.84 -10.63
CA ARG A 219 -6.82 -10.19 -10.98
C ARG A 219 -5.79 -10.08 -12.08
N THR A 220 -4.55 -10.51 -11.78
CA THR A 220 -3.50 -10.56 -12.81
C THR A 220 -3.91 -11.47 -13.95
N LEU A 221 -3.73 -10.99 -15.17
CA LEU A 221 -3.98 -11.77 -16.39
C LEU A 221 -2.72 -12.55 -16.87
N GLN A 222 -1.58 -12.33 -16.22
CA GLN A 222 -0.33 -13.06 -16.45
C GLN A 222 -0.27 -14.40 -15.69
N GLY A 223 -1.27 -14.66 -14.84
CA GLY A 223 -1.28 -15.80 -13.91
C GLY A 223 -0.44 -15.58 -12.66
N ILE A 224 -0.74 -16.34 -11.62
CA ILE A 224 0.01 -16.34 -10.36
C ILE A 224 1.28 -17.19 -10.53
N LYS A 225 2.41 -16.62 -10.11
CA LYS A 225 3.69 -17.35 -9.97
C LYS A 225 4.37 -16.88 -8.70
N ASN A 226 4.92 -17.82 -7.96
CA ASN A 226 5.60 -17.54 -6.70
C ASN A 226 7.01 -18.14 -6.73
N LEU A 227 7.87 -17.65 -5.85
CA LEU A 227 9.19 -18.21 -5.57
C LEU A 227 9.15 -18.95 -4.23
N SER A 228 9.84 -20.06 -4.14
CA SER A 228 10.23 -20.63 -2.85
C SER A 228 11.26 -19.73 -2.17
N ASP A 229 11.46 -19.88 -0.86
CA ASP A 229 12.48 -19.11 -0.13
C ASP A 229 13.88 -19.33 -0.71
N ALA A 230 14.23 -20.57 -1.10
CA ALA A 230 15.52 -20.87 -1.71
C ALA A 230 15.71 -20.20 -3.08
N GLU A 231 14.68 -20.19 -3.91
CA GLU A 231 14.71 -19.46 -5.20
C GLU A 231 14.83 -17.96 -4.97
N ALA A 232 14.10 -17.42 -3.99
CA ALA A 232 14.15 -16.01 -3.63
C ALA A 232 15.55 -15.60 -3.13
N GLU A 233 16.18 -16.41 -2.26
CA GLU A 233 17.56 -16.19 -1.81
C GLU A 233 18.54 -16.18 -2.99
N ALA A 234 18.41 -17.13 -3.93
CA ALA A 234 19.24 -17.18 -5.12
C ALA A 234 19.03 -15.98 -6.05
N VAL A 235 17.79 -15.48 -6.17
CA VAL A 235 17.48 -14.26 -6.92
C VAL A 235 18.07 -13.04 -6.22
N ILE A 236 17.86 -12.88 -4.93
CA ILE A 236 18.35 -11.74 -4.13
C ILE A 236 19.89 -11.64 -4.18
N ALA A 237 20.57 -12.77 -4.15
CA ALA A 237 22.04 -12.80 -4.24
C ALA A 237 22.58 -12.26 -5.57
N LYS A 238 21.77 -12.30 -6.63
CA LYS A 238 22.15 -11.83 -7.98
C LYS A 238 21.58 -10.45 -8.29
N ASP A 239 20.35 -10.20 -7.90
CA ASP A 239 19.62 -8.98 -8.25
C ASP A 239 18.58 -8.64 -7.16
N ARG A 240 18.89 -7.63 -6.37
CA ARG A 240 18.00 -7.12 -5.33
C ARG A 240 16.76 -6.39 -5.89
N GLU A 241 16.88 -5.89 -7.12
CA GLU A 241 15.85 -5.15 -7.88
C GLU A 241 15.10 -6.04 -8.87
N SER A 242 15.02 -7.35 -8.62
CA SER A 242 14.51 -8.34 -9.56
C SER A 242 13.09 -8.07 -10.07
N HIS A 243 12.18 -7.63 -9.19
CA HIS A 243 10.79 -7.35 -9.58
C HIS A 243 10.68 -6.00 -10.31
N GLN A 244 11.47 -5.01 -9.90
CA GLN A 244 11.57 -3.72 -10.59
C GLN A 244 12.10 -3.91 -12.00
N ARG A 245 13.16 -4.71 -12.16
CA ARG A 245 13.75 -5.03 -13.46
C ARG A 245 12.75 -5.76 -14.35
N ASP A 246 12.08 -6.80 -13.84
CA ASP A 246 11.08 -7.55 -14.59
C ASP A 246 9.95 -6.65 -15.12
N LEU A 247 9.43 -5.74 -14.28
CA LEU A 247 8.38 -4.80 -14.68
C LEU A 247 8.89 -3.83 -15.75
N PHE A 248 10.06 -3.22 -15.51
CA PHE A 248 10.65 -2.24 -16.42
C PHE A 248 10.93 -2.85 -17.80
N GLU A 249 11.64 -3.97 -17.83
CA GLU A 249 12.02 -4.65 -19.08
C GLU A 249 10.80 -5.24 -19.82
N ALA A 250 9.78 -5.71 -19.11
CA ALA A 250 8.55 -6.16 -19.73
C ALA A 250 7.86 -5.03 -20.51
N ILE A 251 7.78 -3.84 -19.93
CA ILE A 251 7.18 -2.67 -20.57
C ILE A 251 8.04 -2.22 -21.76
N GLU A 252 9.38 -2.18 -21.61
CA GLU A 252 10.29 -1.78 -22.71
C GLU A 252 10.17 -2.67 -23.95
N ARG A 253 9.93 -3.98 -23.79
CA ARG A 253 9.75 -4.90 -24.93
C ARG A 253 8.31 -5.02 -25.40
N GLY A 254 7.36 -4.25 -24.84
CA GLY A 254 5.96 -4.24 -25.23
C GLY A 254 5.12 -5.38 -24.64
N ASP A 255 5.63 -6.14 -23.66
CA ASP A 255 4.91 -7.16 -22.91
C ASP A 255 4.18 -6.49 -21.73
N TYR A 256 3.11 -5.77 -22.05
CA TYR A 256 2.39 -4.92 -21.11
C TYR A 256 1.60 -5.73 -20.10
N PRO A 257 1.92 -5.65 -18.78
CA PRO A 257 1.16 -6.38 -17.77
C PRO A 257 -0.24 -5.80 -17.59
N ARG A 258 -1.22 -6.70 -17.37
CA ARG A 258 -2.63 -6.37 -17.27
C ARG A 258 -3.30 -7.02 -16.08
N TRP A 259 -4.27 -6.32 -15.51
CA TRP A 259 -5.15 -6.81 -14.45
C TRP A 259 -6.60 -6.53 -14.80
N LEU A 260 -7.46 -7.53 -14.56
CA LEU A 260 -8.90 -7.34 -14.58
C LEU A 260 -9.33 -6.75 -13.25
N MET A 261 -9.91 -5.54 -13.27
CA MET A 261 -10.58 -4.96 -12.11
C MET A 261 -11.96 -5.56 -11.98
N GLN A 262 -12.25 -6.10 -10.81
CA GLN A 262 -13.55 -6.64 -10.42
C GLN A 262 -13.98 -5.99 -9.11
N VAL A 263 -15.29 -6.02 -8.82
CA VAL A 263 -15.85 -5.53 -7.58
C VAL A 263 -16.79 -6.55 -6.95
N GLN A 264 -16.83 -6.57 -5.63
CA GLN A 264 -17.94 -7.14 -4.85
C GLN A 264 -18.82 -6.00 -4.37
N LEU A 265 -20.12 -6.19 -4.40
CA LEU A 265 -21.13 -5.19 -4.05
C LEU A 265 -22.03 -5.72 -2.94
N MET A 266 -22.37 -4.85 -1.98
CA MET A 266 -23.24 -5.15 -0.86
C MET A 266 -24.12 -3.92 -0.58
N SER A 267 -25.42 -4.09 -0.48
CA SER A 267 -26.33 -3.00 -0.10
C SER A 267 -26.13 -2.57 1.36
N GLU A 268 -26.63 -1.38 1.73
CA GLU A 268 -26.61 -0.94 3.13
C GLU A 268 -27.46 -1.87 4.02
N GLU A 269 -28.57 -2.41 3.51
CA GLU A 269 -29.42 -3.35 4.23
C GLU A 269 -28.72 -4.70 4.49
N GLU A 270 -28.08 -5.27 3.47
CA GLU A 270 -27.30 -6.51 3.61
C GLU A 270 -26.16 -6.33 4.61
N ALA A 271 -25.49 -5.18 4.61
CA ALA A 271 -24.39 -4.89 5.53
C ALA A 271 -24.85 -4.90 7.01
N HIS A 272 -26.09 -4.51 7.29
CA HIS A 272 -26.65 -4.56 8.65
C HIS A 272 -26.99 -5.97 9.13
N THR A 273 -27.26 -6.89 8.22
CA THR A 273 -27.74 -8.25 8.54
C THR A 273 -26.71 -9.34 8.29
N TYR A 274 -25.62 -9.03 7.58
CA TYR A 274 -24.60 -10.01 7.27
C TYR A 274 -23.87 -10.46 8.53
N HIS A 275 -23.65 -11.76 8.65
CA HIS A 275 -23.08 -12.40 9.83
C HIS A 275 -21.59 -12.12 10.07
N ILE A 276 -20.90 -11.56 9.07
CA ILE A 276 -19.52 -11.07 9.17
C ILE A 276 -19.56 -9.55 9.10
N ASN A 277 -18.85 -8.86 10.00
CA ASN A 277 -18.69 -7.40 9.90
C ASN A 277 -18.08 -7.03 8.54
N PRO A 278 -18.83 -6.39 7.62
CA PRO A 278 -18.35 -6.09 6.27
C PRO A 278 -17.25 -5.02 6.24
N PHE A 279 -17.00 -4.35 7.36
CA PHE A 279 -16.00 -3.31 7.54
C PHE A 279 -14.76 -3.78 8.30
N ASP A 280 -14.68 -5.07 8.65
CA ASP A 280 -13.50 -5.67 9.26
C ASP A 280 -12.46 -6.01 8.19
N LEU A 281 -11.32 -5.32 8.22
CA LEU A 281 -10.23 -5.50 7.26
C LEU A 281 -9.51 -6.85 7.39
N THR A 282 -9.71 -7.58 8.48
CA THR A 282 -9.11 -8.91 8.66
C THR A 282 -9.92 -10.03 8.01
N LYS A 283 -11.08 -9.69 7.43
CA LYS A 283 -12.04 -10.63 6.85
C LYS A 283 -12.34 -10.32 5.39
N VAL A 284 -12.69 -11.36 4.65
CA VAL A 284 -13.19 -11.26 3.28
C VAL A 284 -14.71 -11.44 3.25
N TRP A 285 -15.36 -10.89 2.24
CA TRP A 285 -16.71 -11.27 1.86
C TRP A 285 -16.65 -12.54 1.02
N TYR A 286 -17.48 -13.52 1.31
CA TYR A 286 -17.49 -14.75 0.54
C TYR A 286 -17.99 -14.51 -0.88
N HIS A 287 -17.28 -15.06 -1.87
CA HIS A 287 -17.70 -14.93 -3.29
C HIS A 287 -19.02 -15.64 -3.58
N GLY A 288 -19.41 -16.63 -2.76
CA GLY A 288 -20.71 -17.29 -2.86
C GLY A 288 -21.87 -16.40 -2.45
N ASP A 289 -21.64 -15.46 -1.52
CA ASP A 289 -22.64 -14.52 -1.04
C ASP A 289 -22.62 -13.22 -1.87
N PHE A 290 -21.43 -12.73 -2.17
CA PHE A 290 -21.20 -11.51 -2.96
C PHE A 290 -20.27 -11.84 -4.12
N PRO A 291 -20.81 -12.15 -5.31
CA PRO A 291 -20.01 -12.53 -6.47
C PRO A 291 -19.17 -11.35 -7.00
N LEU A 292 -18.13 -11.70 -7.76
CA LEU A 292 -17.28 -10.72 -8.44
C LEU A 292 -17.95 -10.24 -9.73
N HIS A 293 -18.00 -8.94 -9.92
CA HIS A 293 -18.47 -8.28 -11.15
C HIS A 293 -17.28 -7.66 -11.89
N ASP A 294 -17.14 -7.95 -13.17
CA ASP A 294 -16.09 -7.36 -14.00
C ASP A 294 -16.37 -5.87 -14.24
N VAL A 295 -15.31 -5.06 -14.21
CA VAL A 295 -15.39 -3.60 -14.39
C VAL A 295 -14.55 -3.13 -15.55
N GLY A 296 -13.26 -3.51 -15.59
CA GLY A 296 -12.36 -3.01 -16.62
C GLY A 296 -10.96 -3.61 -16.54
N ILE A 297 -10.12 -3.21 -17.47
CA ILE A 297 -8.74 -3.65 -17.62
C ILE A 297 -7.79 -2.52 -17.25
N LEU A 298 -6.91 -2.79 -16.31
CA LEU A 298 -5.72 -1.99 -16.03
C LEU A 298 -4.54 -2.55 -16.83
N GLU A 299 -3.91 -1.74 -17.66
CA GLU A 299 -2.71 -2.09 -18.42
C GLU A 299 -1.59 -1.10 -18.12
N LEU A 300 -0.39 -1.59 -17.82
CA LEU A 300 0.80 -0.77 -17.62
C LEU A 300 1.66 -0.81 -18.89
N ASN A 301 1.89 0.34 -19.50
CA ASN A 301 2.43 0.43 -20.87
C ASN A 301 3.52 1.50 -21.05
N ARG A 302 3.94 2.18 -19.98
CA ARG A 302 5.01 3.17 -20.04
C ARG A 302 5.81 3.25 -18.74
N ASN A 303 7.11 3.20 -18.86
CA ASN A 303 8.01 3.39 -17.73
C ASN A 303 8.15 4.88 -17.35
N PRO A 304 8.48 5.20 -16.06
CA PRO A 304 8.93 6.53 -15.68
C PRO A 304 10.23 6.90 -16.43
N GLU A 305 10.38 8.17 -16.76
CA GLU A 305 11.64 8.70 -17.31
C GLU A 305 12.62 9.07 -16.20
N ASN A 306 12.12 9.42 -15.01
CA ASN A 306 12.94 9.75 -13.86
C ASN A 306 12.36 9.14 -12.57
N PHE A 307 13.13 8.27 -11.94
CA PHE A 307 12.69 7.54 -10.75
C PHE A 307 12.33 8.46 -9.57
N PHE A 308 13.16 9.49 -9.31
CA PHE A 308 12.92 10.40 -8.20
C PHE A 308 11.66 11.25 -8.44
N ALA A 309 11.58 11.88 -9.60
CA ALA A 309 10.48 12.78 -9.94
C ALA A 309 9.12 12.09 -9.98
N GLU A 310 9.07 10.83 -10.48
CA GLU A 310 7.83 10.16 -10.82
C GLU A 310 7.48 8.99 -9.89
N THR A 311 8.47 8.34 -9.28
CA THR A 311 8.24 7.19 -8.38
C THR A 311 8.50 7.54 -6.92
N GLU A 312 9.63 8.19 -6.61
CA GLU A 312 9.96 8.52 -5.22
C GLU A 312 9.06 9.64 -4.69
N GLN A 313 8.77 10.66 -5.50
CA GLN A 313 7.89 11.76 -5.14
C GLN A 313 6.39 11.45 -5.30
N ALA A 314 6.00 10.30 -5.84
CA ALA A 314 4.59 9.92 -5.90
C ALA A 314 3.99 9.84 -4.49
N ALA A 315 2.92 10.59 -4.28
CA ALA A 315 2.17 10.67 -3.04
C ALA A 315 0.80 10.03 -3.23
N PHE A 316 0.57 8.90 -2.60
CA PHE A 316 -0.74 8.25 -2.56
C PHE A 316 -1.43 8.60 -1.25
N ASN A 317 -2.75 8.80 -1.33
CA ASN A 317 -3.58 9.06 -0.16
C ASN A 317 -4.97 8.45 -0.37
N PRO A 318 -5.42 7.50 0.46
CA PRO A 318 -6.78 6.96 0.37
C PRO A 318 -7.89 8.02 0.47
N MET A 319 -7.58 9.21 1.01
CA MET A 319 -8.52 10.34 1.05
C MET A 319 -8.76 10.96 -0.35
N ASN A 320 -7.92 10.70 -1.33
CA ASN A 320 -8.12 11.16 -2.69
C ASN A 320 -9.20 10.31 -3.36
N ILE A 321 -10.44 10.72 -3.23
CA ILE A 321 -11.62 10.15 -3.88
C ILE A 321 -12.21 11.16 -4.87
N ILE A 322 -13.09 10.68 -5.72
CA ILE A 322 -13.87 11.48 -6.66
C ILE A 322 -15.35 11.29 -6.40
N ASP A 323 -16.19 12.19 -6.92
CA ASP A 323 -17.63 12.03 -6.82
C ASP A 323 -18.08 10.64 -7.33
N GLY A 324 -19.01 10.02 -6.63
CA GLY A 324 -19.49 8.67 -6.88
C GLY A 324 -18.68 7.56 -6.18
N ILE A 325 -17.57 7.90 -5.50
CA ILE A 325 -16.80 7.00 -4.64
C ILE A 325 -16.67 7.62 -3.26
N GLY A 326 -17.06 6.91 -2.21
CA GLY A 326 -17.04 7.38 -0.82
C GLY A 326 -16.32 6.40 0.11
N PHE A 327 -16.26 6.79 1.37
CA PHE A 327 -15.66 6.00 2.45
C PHE A 327 -16.68 5.05 3.10
N SER A 328 -16.20 4.26 4.04
CA SER A 328 -17.01 3.36 4.87
C SER A 328 -16.65 3.48 6.34
N PRO A 329 -17.41 2.82 7.24
CA PRO A 329 -17.07 2.71 8.67
C PRO A 329 -15.84 1.83 8.98
N ASP A 330 -15.15 1.28 8.01
CA ASP A 330 -13.90 0.53 8.21
C ASP A 330 -12.90 1.38 9.01
N LYS A 331 -12.61 0.96 10.25
CA LYS A 331 -11.75 1.72 11.17
C LYS A 331 -10.33 1.91 10.61
N MET A 332 -9.77 0.86 9.96
CA MET A 332 -8.46 0.96 9.37
C MET A 332 -8.43 1.95 8.21
N LEU A 333 -9.48 2.00 7.38
CA LEU A 333 -9.61 3.02 6.35
C LEU A 333 -9.64 4.42 6.98
N GLN A 334 -10.47 4.64 7.99
CA GLN A 334 -10.59 5.93 8.68
C GLN A 334 -9.23 6.41 9.23
N GLY A 335 -8.44 5.55 9.86
CA GLY A 335 -7.09 5.88 10.32
C GLY A 335 -6.14 6.24 9.17
N ARG A 336 -6.26 5.58 8.02
CA ARG A 336 -5.46 5.84 6.83
C ARG A 336 -5.78 7.18 6.16
N LEU A 337 -7.03 7.68 6.28
CA LEU A 337 -7.42 8.98 5.72
C LEU A 337 -6.57 10.12 6.31
N PHE A 338 -6.25 10.06 7.59
CA PHE A 338 -5.36 11.03 8.23
C PHE A 338 -3.88 10.72 7.95
N SER A 339 -3.45 9.49 8.24
CA SER A 339 -2.03 9.10 8.32
C SER A 339 -1.27 9.32 7.02
N TYR A 340 -1.88 9.02 5.86
CA TYR A 340 -1.22 9.17 4.57
C TYR A 340 -0.95 10.64 4.22
N GLY A 341 -1.94 11.50 4.41
CA GLY A 341 -1.81 12.93 4.16
C GLY A 341 -0.74 13.58 5.05
N ASP A 342 -0.70 13.19 6.32
CA ASP A 342 0.29 13.63 7.28
C ASP A 342 1.71 13.21 6.86
N ALA A 343 1.90 11.93 6.55
CA ALA A 343 3.18 11.40 6.10
C ALA A 343 3.68 12.07 4.81
N GLN A 344 2.80 12.39 3.85
CA GLN A 344 3.21 13.06 2.61
C GLN A 344 3.61 14.52 2.86
N ARG A 345 2.94 15.22 3.77
CA ARG A 345 3.35 16.57 4.18
C ARG A 345 4.73 16.57 4.84
N TYR A 346 5.03 15.57 5.67
CA TYR A 346 6.36 15.38 6.25
C TYR A 346 7.43 15.09 5.19
N ARG A 347 7.15 14.17 4.25
CA ARG A 347 8.12 13.73 3.25
C ARG A 347 8.40 14.77 2.15
N LEU A 348 7.37 15.43 1.66
CA LEU A 348 7.36 16.20 0.42
C LEU A 348 6.97 17.67 0.61
N GLY A 349 6.45 18.03 1.78
CA GLY A 349 5.97 19.37 2.07
C GLY A 349 4.47 19.56 1.81
N VAL A 350 3.94 20.68 2.31
CA VAL A 350 2.50 21.00 2.25
C VAL A 350 1.97 21.12 0.82
N ASN A 351 2.83 21.52 -0.12
CA ASN A 351 2.47 21.70 -1.53
C ASN A 351 2.76 20.46 -2.40
N HIS A 352 2.89 19.27 -1.82
CA HIS A 352 3.21 18.04 -2.57
C HIS A 352 2.22 17.71 -3.70
N HIS A 353 0.98 18.19 -3.62
CA HIS A 353 -0.02 18.04 -4.68
C HIS A 353 0.30 18.83 -5.96
N LEU A 354 1.24 19.80 -5.92
CA LEU A 354 1.71 20.54 -7.09
C LEU A 354 2.83 19.83 -7.84
N ILE A 355 3.48 18.81 -7.22
CA ILE A 355 4.48 17.99 -7.89
C ILE A 355 3.80 17.29 -9.09
N PRO A 356 4.39 17.29 -10.31
CA PRO A 356 3.73 16.84 -11.54
C PRO A 356 3.06 15.48 -11.44
N ILE A 357 3.71 14.49 -10.81
CA ILE A 357 3.16 13.14 -10.64
C ILE A 357 1.90 13.12 -9.75
N ASN A 358 1.77 14.06 -8.83
CA ASN A 358 0.66 14.13 -7.86
C ASN A 358 -0.44 15.11 -8.31
N ARG A 359 -0.13 15.97 -9.26
CA ARG A 359 -1.03 17.05 -9.69
C ARG A 359 -2.24 16.48 -10.43
N PRO A 360 -3.48 16.92 -10.09
CA PRO A 360 -4.66 16.62 -10.92
C PRO A 360 -4.48 17.13 -12.35
N ARG A 361 -4.99 16.37 -13.32
CA ARG A 361 -4.97 16.74 -14.75
C ARG A 361 -6.24 17.44 -15.20
N CYS A 362 -7.28 17.40 -14.36
CA CYS A 362 -8.51 18.17 -14.54
C CYS A 362 -8.31 19.63 -14.07
N PRO A 363 -9.25 20.55 -14.37
CA PRO A 363 -9.27 21.87 -13.78
C PRO A 363 -9.24 21.79 -12.25
N TYR A 364 -8.30 22.51 -11.67
CA TYR A 364 -8.07 22.52 -10.22
C TYR A 364 -8.11 23.96 -9.72
N HIS A 365 -9.01 24.23 -8.78
CA HIS A 365 -9.19 25.54 -8.17
C HIS A 365 -9.21 25.38 -6.63
N SER A 366 -8.26 26.02 -5.97
CA SER A 366 -8.19 26.08 -4.51
C SER A 366 -7.62 27.42 -4.09
N TYR A 367 -8.13 27.97 -2.99
CA TYR A 367 -7.57 29.18 -2.38
C TYR A 367 -6.55 28.88 -1.27
N HIS A 368 -6.06 27.63 -1.18
CA HIS A 368 -4.90 27.31 -0.35
C HIS A 368 -3.66 28.03 -0.88
N ARG A 369 -2.92 28.68 0.00
CA ARG A 369 -1.80 29.56 -0.35
C ARG A 369 -0.56 29.23 0.47
N ASP A 370 0.54 29.78 0.00
CA ASP A 370 1.81 29.87 0.68
C ASP A 370 2.42 28.49 1.03
N GLY A 371 3.30 28.44 1.98
CA GLY A 371 4.01 27.22 2.40
C GLY A 371 5.26 26.95 1.58
N GLN A 372 6.05 25.99 2.08
CA GLN A 372 7.35 25.65 1.49
C GLN A 372 7.21 25.15 0.04
N MET A 373 8.16 25.53 -0.80
CA MET A 373 8.28 25.08 -2.18
C MET A 373 7.05 25.40 -3.04
N ARG A 374 6.38 26.51 -2.77
CA ARG A 374 5.33 27.04 -3.63
C ARG A 374 5.98 27.67 -4.86
N THR A 375 5.89 27.01 -6.01
CA THR A 375 6.61 27.38 -7.25
C THR A 375 5.68 27.81 -8.38
N ASP A 376 4.37 27.83 -8.14
CA ASP A 376 3.37 28.36 -9.04
C ASP A 376 3.06 29.85 -8.73
N ASP A 377 2.02 30.40 -9.32
CA ASP A 377 1.57 31.76 -9.10
C ASP A 377 0.91 32.01 -7.73
N ASN A 378 0.89 31.00 -6.85
CA ASN A 378 0.30 31.07 -5.51
C ASN A 378 -1.16 31.54 -5.50
N ALA A 379 -1.96 31.12 -6.49
CA ALA A 379 -3.34 31.51 -6.73
C ALA A 379 -3.52 33.03 -7.01
N GLY A 380 -2.48 33.75 -7.38
CA GLY A 380 -2.50 35.13 -7.83
C GLY A 380 -3.16 36.08 -6.84
N ARG A 381 -4.13 36.85 -7.31
CA ARG A 381 -4.88 37.88 -6.52
C ARG A 381 -6.21 37.33 -5.98
N THR A 382 -6.51 36.05 -6.11
CA THR A 382 -7.79 35.47 -5.67
C THR A 382 -8.03 35.66 -4.18
N ILE A 383 -9.29 35.76 -3.78
CA ILE A 383 -9.71 35.79 -2.38
C ILE A 383 -9.36 34.43 -1.72
N SER A 384 -8.79 34.47 -0.53
CA SER A 384 -8.34 33.27 0.19
C SER A 384 -9.22 32.89 1.40
N TYR A 385 -10.45 33.34 1.42
CA TYR A 385 -11.40 33.09 2.51
C TYR A 385 -12.84 32.98 2.03
N GLU A 386 -13.63 32.21 2.73
CA GLU A 386 -15.08 32.08 2.60
C GLU A 386 -15.73 32.16 4.02
N PRO A 387 -16.92 32.74 4.15
CA PRO A 387 -17.68 33.47 3.11
C PRO A 387 -17.04 34.80 2.74
N ASN A 388 -17.23 35.23 1.49
CA ASN A 388 -16.80 36.54 1.03
C ASN A 388 -17.91 37.25 0.21
N SER A 389 -17.76 38.53 -0.01
CA SER A 389 -18.74 39.35 -0.75
C SER A 389 -18.41 39.48 -2.25
N TYR A 390 -17.37 38.84 -2.73
CA TYR A 390 -16.83 39.06 -4.08
C TYR A 390 -17.23 37.94 -5.08
N GLY A 391 -17.72 36.82 -4.62
CA GLY A 391 -18.28 35.77 -5.46
C GLY A 391 -17.25 34.98 -6.31
N GLU A 392 -15.99 34.91 -5.89
CA GLU A 392 -14.94 34.20 -6.64
C GLU A 392 -15.04 32.70 -6.53
N TRP A 393 -15.62 32.16 -5.45
CA TRP A 393 -15.70 30.75 -5.14
C TRP A 393 -17.14 30.27 -5.10
N GLN A 394 -17.36 29.01 -5.50
CA GLN A 394 -18.67 28.37 -5.43
C GLN A 394 -18.51 26.89 -5.13
N ASP A 395 -19.17 26.45 -4.07
CA ASP A 395 -19.34 25.02 -3.79
C ASP A 395 -20.37 24.37 -4.74
N GLN A 396 -20.42 23.05 -4.72
CA GLN A 396 -21.28 22.24 -5.58
C GLN A 396 -22.22 21.35 -4.73
N PRO A 397 -23.28 21.90 -4.12
CA PRO A 397 -24.12 21.17 -3.16
C PRO A 397 -24.82 19.94 -3.72
N HIS A 398 -24.98 19.84 -5.04
CA HIS A 398 -25.57 18.68 -5.71
C HIS A 398 -24.67 17.42 -5.67
N LEU A 399 -23.38 17.59 -5.33
CA LEU A 399 -22.42 16.49 -5.17
C LEU A 399 -22.38 15.93 -3.74
N LYS A 400 -23.21 16.44 -2.82
CA LYS A 400 -23.29 15.90 -1.45
C LYS A 400 -23.64 14.41 -1.48
N GLU A 401 -22.84 13.63 -0.75
CA GLU A 401 -23.12 12.22 -0.53
C GLU A 401 -24.38 12.02 0.32
N PRO A 402 -25.02 10.85 0.21
CA PRO A 402 -26.11 10.50 1.12
C PRO A 402 -25.60 10.44 2.57
N PRO A 403 -26.43 10.86 3.56
CA PRO A 403 -26.02 10.72 4.96
C PRO A 403 -25.60 9.30 5.29
N LEU A 404 -24.56 9.14 6.08
CA LEU A 404 -24.21 7.85 6.68
C LEU A 404 -24.97 7.74 8.02
N ALA A 405 -25.90 6.80 8.10
CA ALA A 405 -26.60 6.52 9.33
C ALA A 405 -25.67 5.78 10.31
N ILE A 406 -25.27 6.45 11.38
CA ILE A 406 -24.51 5.89 12.49
C ILE A 406 -25.30 6.06 13.79
N SER A 407 -25.16 5.11 14.72
CA SER A 407 -25.80 5.14 16.02
C SER A 407 -24.86 4.60 17.09
N GLY A 408 -25.15 4.90 18.35
CA GLY A 408 -24.39 4.42 19.49
C GLY A 408 -23.65 5.54 20.24
N GLU A 409 -23.16 5.17 21.41
CA GLU A 409 -22.38 6.07 22.26
C GLU A 409 -20.89 6.01 21.88
N VAL A 410 -20.18 7.11 22.08
CA VAL A 410 -18.73 7.16 21.84
C VAL A 410 -18.00 6.55 23.04
N TYR A 411 -17.34 5.40 22.84
CA TYR A 411 -16.63 4.67 23.87
C TYR A 411 -15.50 3.80 23.28
N ASN A 412 -14.59 3.30 24.11
CA ASN A 412 -13.56 2.35 23.71
C ASN A 412 -14.13 0.91 23.73
N TYR A 413 -14.89 0.56 22.70
CA TYR A 413 -15.49 -0.78 22.60
C TYR A 413 -14.43 -1.83 22.26
N ASP A 414 -14.51 -2.96 22.97
CA ASP A 414 -13.74 -4.15 22.63
C ASP A 414 -14.52 -4.97 21.58
N GLU A 415 -14.04 -4.94 20.34
CA GLU A 415 -14.68 -5.67 19.23
C GLU A 415 -14.74 -7.19 19.45
N ARG A 416 -13.89 -7.74 20.34
CA ARG A 416 -13.89 -9.16 20.68
C ARG A 416 -15.18 -9.59 21.39
N GLU A 417 -15.87 -8.68 22.05
CA GLU A 417 -17.16 -8.94 22.68
C GLU A 417 -18.27 -9.23 21.66
N LEU A 418 -18.16 -8.68 20.46
CA LEU A 418 -19.12 -8.85 19.38
C LEU A 418 -18.66 -9.85 18.31
N ASP A 419 -17.38 -9.83 17.99
CA ASP A 419 -16.78 -10.64 16.93
C ASP A 419 -15.41 -11.16 17.35
N SER A 420 -15.40 -12.40 17.85
CA SER A 420 -14.21 -13.13 18.27
C SER A 420 -13.83 -14.28 17.34
N ASP A 421 -14.51 -14.42 16.19
CA ASP A 421 -14.14 -15.45 15.22
C ASP A 421 -12.93 -15.01 14.38
N TYR A 422 -11.76 -15.41 14.81
CA TYR A 422 -10.48 -15.17 14.15
C TYR A 422 -10.00 -16.39 13.35
N TYR A 423 -10.68 -17.52 13.42
CA TYR A 423 -10.16 -18.83 13.03
C TYR A 423 -10.87 -19.45 11.82
N THR A 424 -12.14 -19.15 11.63
CA THR A 424 -12.94 -19.74 10.53
C THR A 424 -12.34 -19.45 9.16
N GLN A 425 -12.06 -18.18 8.82
CA GLN A 425 -11.56 -17.83 7.51
C GLN A 425 -10.13 -18.32 7.23
N PRO A 426 -9.13 -18.21 8.14
CA PRO A 426 -7.83 -18.83 7.90
C PRO A 426 -7.91 -20.35 7.82
N GLY A 427 -8.81 -21.01 8.58
CA GLY A 427 -9.06 -22.45 8.44
C GLY A 427 -9.66 -22.81 7.08
N MET A 428 -10.59 -22.03 6.57
CA MET A 428 -11.12 -22.20 5.20
C MET A 428 -10.01 -22.04 4.15
N LEU A 429 -9.17 -21.01 4.29
CA LEU A 429 -8.03 -20.80 3.40
C LEU A 429 -7.07 -21.99 3.44
N TRP A 430 -6.74 -22.49 4.63
CA TRP A 430 -5.90 -23.68 4.82
C TRP A 430 -6.45 -24.90 4.05
N ARG A 431 -7.74 -25.19 4.19
CA ARG A 431 -8.40 -26.32 3.49
C ARG A 431 -8.48 -26.17 1.98
N LEU A 432 -8.43 -24.92 1.46
CA LEU A 432 -8.36 -24.63 0.01
C LEU A 432 -6.97 -24.82 -0.58
N MET A 433 -5.92 -24.84 0.24
CA MET A 433 -4.55 -25.04 -0.22
C MET A 433 -4.33 -26.48 -0.67
N SER A 434 -3.48 -26.67 -1.68
CA SER A 434 -2.96 -27.99 -2.01
C SER A 434 -2.08 -28.54 -0.87
N ALA A 435 -1.90 -29.87 -0.79
CA ALA A 435 -1.02 -30.45 0.21
C ALA A 435 0.43 -29.92 0.12
N GLU A 436 0.87 -29.58 -1.08
CA GLU A 436 2.19 -28.96 -1.32
C GLU A 436 2.24 -27.54 -0.74
N ASP A 437 1.21 -26.72 -0.99
CA ASP A 437 1.13 -25.36 -0.44
C ASP A 437 1.01 -25.37 1.09
N GLN A 438 0.23 -26.30 1.67
CA GLN A 438 0.14 -26.51 3.12
C GLN A 438 1.51 -26.82 3.72
N LYS A 439 2.23 -27.75 3.13
CA LYS A 439 3.59 -28.13 3.56
C LYS A 439 4.53 -26.92 3.46
N ALA A 440 4.54 -26.22 2.33
CA ALA A 440 5.36 -25.03 2.13
C ALA A 440 5.03 -23.95 3.16
N THR A 441 3.74 -23.72 3.45
CA THR A 441 3.29 -22.74 4.47
C THR A 441 3.85 -23.06 5.85
N CYS A 442 3.84 -24.33 6.27
CA CYS A 442 4.40 -24.75 7.55
C CYS A 442 5.92 -24.59 7.59
N GLU A 443 6.64 -24.99 6.54
CA GLU A 443 8.09 -24.87 6.44
C GLU A 443 8.55 -23.41 6.40
N ASN A 444 7.85 -22.55 5.67
CA ASN A 444 8.11 -21.11 5.62
C ASN A 444 7.86 -20.47 7.00
N THR A 445 6.78 -20.85 7.69
CA THR A 445 6.49 -20.42 9.05
C THR A 445 7.61 -20.79 10.00
N ALA A 446 8.04 -22.05 10.00
CA ALA A 446 9.12 -22.52 10.86
C ALA A 446 10.44 -21.76 10.62
N ARG A 447 10.77 -21.52 9.36
CA ARG A 447 11.97 -20.75 8.98
C ARG A 447 11.86 -19.29 9.42
N ALA A 448 10.70 -18.64 9.21
CA ALA A 448 10.49 -17.27 9.60
C ALA A 448 10.44 -17.05 11.12
N MET A 449 9.98 -18.04 11.88
CA MET A 449 10.01 -17.99 13.36
C MET A 449 11.43 -18.14 13.91
N GLY A 450 12.30 -18.87 13.21
CA GLY A 450 13.73 -18.97 13.54
C GLY A 450 14.00 -19.23 15.03
N ASP A 451 14.67 -18.29 15.65
CA ASP A 451 15.08 -18.31 17.07
C ASP A 451 14.04 -17.68 18.03
N ALA A 452 12.81 -17.44 17.58
CA ALA A 452 11.76 -16.97 18.49
C ALA A 452 11.58 -17.90 19.69
N GLU A 453 11.24 -17.27 20.85
CA GLU A 453 11.09 -17.99 22.12
C GLU A 453 10.04 -19.12 22.04
N PRO A 454 10.25 -20.22 22.77
CA PRO A 454 9.35 -21.39 22.69
C PRO A 454 7.87 -21.06 22.96
N PHE A 455 7.59 -20.19 23.93
CA PHE A 455 6.19 -19.80 24.26
C PHE A 455 5.49 -19.07 23.10
N ILE A 456 6.24 -18.29 22.30
CA ILE A 456 5.71 -17.62 21.09
C ILE A 456 5.37 -18.68 20.03
N LYS A 457 6.26 -19.65 19.81
CA LYS A 457 6.03 -20.77 18.90
C LYS A 457 4.81 -21.59 19.32
N TYR A 458 4.68 -21.89 20.59
CA TYR A 458 3.51 -22.62 21.13
C TYR A 458 2.21 -21.83 20.93
N ARG A 459 2.23 -20.51 21.16
CA ARG A 459 1.07 -19.65 20.92
C ARG A 459 0.67 -19.68 19.44
N HIS A 460 1.62 -19.61 18.52
CA HIS A 460 1.32 -19.70 17.09
C HIS A 460 0.72 -21.06 16.71
N ILE A 461 1.29 -22.16 17.20
CA ILE A 461 0.76 -23.51 16.99
C ILE A 461 -0.70 -23.58 17.48
N ARG A 462 -1.01 -23.05 18.66
CA ARG A 462 -2.39 -22.99 19.20
C ARG A 462 -3.33 -22.20 18.29
N ASN A 463 -2.90 -21.04 17.80
CA ASN A 463 -3.71 -20.25 16.88
C ASN A 463 -3.99 -20.99 15.57
N CYS A 464 -2.98 -21.65 15.00
CA CYS A 464 -3.15 -22.48 13.81
C CYS A 464 -4.05 -23.69 14.07
N TYR A 465 -3.91 -24.36 15.22
CA TYR A 465 -4.73 -25.52 15.61
C TYR A 465 -6.21 -25.15 15.79
N ARG A 466 -6.49 -23.96 16.32
CA ARG A 466 -7.87 -23.45 16.44
C ARG A 466 -8.51 -23.18 15.06
N ALA A 467 -7.70 -22.76 14.08
CA ALA A 467 -8.18 -22.56 12.72
C ALA A 467 -8.45 -23.91 12.01
N ASP A 468 -7.52 -24.85 12.13
CA ASP A 468 -7.68 -26.23 11.66
C ASP A 468 -6.65 -27.12 12.39
N PRO A 469 -7.08 -28.28 12.98
CA PRO A 469 -6.15 -29.17 13.67
C PRO A 469 -4.94 -29.57 12.83
N SER A 470 -5.13 -29.87 11.55
CA SER A 470 -4.05 -30.25 10.64
C SER A 470 -3.06 -29.11 10.36
N TYR A 471 -3.53 -27.87 10.43
CA TYR A 471 -2.66 -26.67 10.33
C TYR A 471 -1.73 -26.58 11.55
N GLY A 472 -2.29 -26.70 12.76
CA GLY A 472 -1.49 -26.70 13.98
C GLY A 472 -0.49 -27.87 14.04
N GLU A 473 -0.90 -29.09 13.65
CA GLU A 473 -0.03 -30.27 13.55
C GLU A 473 1.12 -30.04 12.56
N GLY A 474 0.80 -29.49 11.38
CA GLY A 474 1.78 -29.19 10.35
C GLY A 474 2.84 -28.19 10.80
N VAL A 475 2.43 -27.11 11.47
CA VAL A 475 3.34 -26.09 12.01
C VAL A 475 4.19 -26.67 13.15
N ALA A 476 3.60 -27.41 14.09
CA ALA A 476 4.33 -28.06 15.17
C ALA A 476 5.41 -29.00 14.63
N LYS A 477 5.06 -29.83 13.66
CA LYS A 477 5.99 -30.75 12.98
C LYS A 477 7.13 -29.99 12.28
N ALA A 478 6.83 -28.91 11.56
CA ALA A 478 7.84 -28.13 10.85
C ALA A 478 8.81 -27.42 11.83
N LEU A 479 8.33 -27.01 13.00
CA LEU A 479 9.13 -26.44 14.08
C LEU A 479 9.92 -27.49 14.87
N GLY A 480 9.64 -28.79 14.69
CA GLY A 480 10.23 -29.87 15.49
C GLY A 480 9.74 -29.89 16.96
N LEU A 481 8.53 -29.38 17.19
CA LEU A 481 7.92 -29.25 18.52
C LEU A 481 6.76 -30.23 18.70
N SER A 482 6.50 -30.61 19.98
CA SER A 482 5.36 -31.45 20.35
C SER A 482 4.07 -30.63 20.33
N LEU A 483 3.08 -31.06 19.52
CA LEU A 483 1.74 -30.47 19.55
C LEU A 483 1.11 -30.57 20.95
N ALA A 484 1.23 -31.74 21.61
CA ALA A 484 0.65 -31.95 22.93
C ALA A 484 1.22 -30.96 23.97
N GLU A 485 2.54 -30.72 23.93
CA GLU A 485 3.17 -29.72 24.78
C GLU A 485 2.70 -28.31 24.42
N ALA A 486 2.64 -27.97 23.14
CA ALA A 486 2.20 -26.66 22.69
C ALA A 486 0.77 -26.33 23.16
N LEU A 487 -0.13 -27.32 23.20
CA LEU A 487 -1.53 -27.12 23.59
C LEU A 487 -1.72 -26.86 25.09
N ILE A 488 -0.78 -27.31 25.95
CA ILE A 488 -0.87 -27.21 27.42
C ILE A 488 0.18 -26.27 28.03
N ALA A 489 1.16 -25.81 27.24
CA ALA A 489 2.23 -24.94 27.74
C ALA A 489 1.70 -23.64 28.31
N GLU A 490 2.29 -23.20 29.43
CA GLU A 490 2.00 -21.89 29.99
C GLU A 490 2.42 -20.78 29.03
N ASP A 491 1.65 -19.69 29.00
CA ASP A 491 1.92 -18.51 28.22
C ASP A 491 2.13 -17.31 29.14
N PRO A 492 3.32 -16.67 29.14
CA PRO A 492 3.59 -15.55 30.03
C PRO A 492 2.66 -14.35 29.84
N ALA A 493 2.04 -14.22 28.65
CA ALA A 493 1.07 -13.15 28.36
C ALA A 493 -0.36 -13.49 28.80
N HIS A 494 -0.62 -14.73 29.21
CA HIS A 494 -1.95 -15.23 29.49
C HIS A 494 -2.66 -14.62 30.72
N PRO A 495 -2.01 -14.09 31.78
CA PRO A 495 -2.73 -13.51 32.91
C PRO A 495 -3.58 -12.26 32.55
N ALA A 496 -3.30 -11.63 31.43
CA ALA A 496 -3.98 -10.40 30.99
C ALA A 496 -5.04 -10.60 29.91
N TRP A 497 -5.11 -11.80 29.26
CA TRP A 497 -5.97 -12.03 28.09
C TRP A 497 -6.63 -13.38 28.21
N ASP A 498 -7.85 -13.39 28.75
CA ASP A 498 -8.67 -14.62 28.79
C ASP A 498 -9.19 -14.92 27.37
N TRP A 499 -8.48 -15.84 26.69
CA TRP A 499 -8.84 -16.34 25.36
C TRP A 499 -9.93 -17.43 25.39
N ARG A 500 -10.90 -17.35 26.28
CA ARG A 500 -12.01 -18.32 26.36
C ARG A 500 -13.01 -18.14 25.25
#